data_1fec2737c4b837b4899dde9ceb86bf48
#
_entry.id   1fec2737c4b837b4899dde9ceb86bf48
#
_cell.length_a   1.000
_cell.length_b   1.000
_cell.length_c   1.000
_cell.angle_alpha   90.00
_cell.angle_beta   90.00
_cell.angle_gamma   90.00
#
_symmetry.space_group_name_H-M   'P 1'
#
loop_
_entity.id
_entity.type
_entity.pdbx_description
1 polymer ?
#
loop_
_entity_poly.entity_id
_entity_poly.type
_entity_poly.pdbx_seq_one_letter_code
_entity_poly.pdbx_strand_id
1 'polypeptide(L)'
;MAPPTQTAVVQIAKGDSSEIPLVVSKSAPIPQVQSENHVLVKVLAVALNPNDHKMVTHFNTEGSIAGCDFCGVVASSNAPLGLTEGTRVCGALFPYSPSDPDNGSFAQYCVVDARLLVKVPDSWSDLEAASLGVGWSTISLAFSDPNALGLEGLPTKPTHQNKEPVLVYGGGTASGTLACQLLKLMNYTPIAIASNRSAELATEYGAAGTASYTSKDCVDTVKSIAGKPIRKVLDCITDAESAAMCYSAMARTGGNYACLEECPEAWRSRRIVKVKEVMGFQVLGVDINLGDSTYTRLGDHKLFTIGTQWAREFETLMATGQLKAHPLRELPGGFDSIIEGLNMLRKGEVRGQKLVVKIPQN
;
A
#
# COMPACT_ATOMS: atom_id res chain seq x y z
N MET A 1 38.50 6.06 -0.15
CA MET A 1 37.80 5.12 -1.05
C MET A 1 36.47 5.76 -1.41
N ALA A 2 36.04 5.65 -2.69
CA ALA A 2 34.69 6.07 -3.05
C ALA A 2 33.67 5.22 -2.23
N PRO A 3 32.51 5.79 -1.85
CA PRO A 3 31.47 5.01 -1.15
C PRO A 3 31.04 3.83 -2.05
N PRO A 4 30.60 2.71 -1.44
CA PRO A 4 30.13 1.57 -2.21
C PRO A 4 28.89 1.97 -3.03
N THR A 5 28.80 1.50 -4.27
CA THR A 5 27.72 1.81 -5.20
C THR A 5 26.89 0.58 -5.53
N GLN A 6 25.68 0.81 -6.02
CA GLN A 6 24.69 -0.21 -6.39
C GLN A 6 24.01 0.13 -7.72
N THR A 7 23.31 -0.84 -8.30
CA THR A 7 22.36 -0.58 -9.37
C THR A 7 21.00 -0.22 -8.78
N ALA A 8 20.41 0.87 -9.27
CA ALA A 8 19.10 1.37 -8.83
C ALA A 8 18.37 2.12 -9.95
N VAL A 9 17.05 2.28 -9.80
CA VAL A 9 16.24 3.20 -10.60
C VAL A 9 16.24 4.56 -9.92
N VAL A 10 16.78 5.56 -10.59
CA VAL A 10 16.93 6.92 -10.05
C VAL A 10 16.07 7.93 -10.79
N GLN A 11 15.67 8.96 -10.09
CA GLN A 11 14.93 10.08 -10.65
C GLN A 11 15.89 11.01 -11.40
N ILE A 12 15.51 11.42 -12.60
CA ILE A 12 16.19 12.46 -13.37
C ILE A 12 15.39 13.73 -13.40
N ALA A 13 16.02 14.82 -13.79
CA ALA A 13 15.30 16.09 -13.98
C ALA A 13 14.08 15.88 -14.88
N LYS A 14 12.93 16.40 -14.45
CA LYS A 14 11.71 16.35 -15.23
C LYS A 14 11.86 17.23 -16.47
N GLY A 15 11.95 16.60 -17.64
CA GLY A 15 11.92 17.28 -18.93
C GLY A 15 10.50 17.58 -19.40
N ASP A 16 10.40 18.17 -20.61
CA ASP A 16 9.11 18.45 -21.27
C ASP A 16 8.46 17.17 -21.85
N SER A 17 9.12 16.01 -21.72
CA SER A 17 8.62 14.74 -22.24
C SER A 17 7.46 14.19 -21.40
N SER A 18 6.57 13.47 -22.04
CA SER A 18 5.53 12.72 -21.35
C SER A 18 6.03 11.42 -20.69
N GLU A 19 7.33 11.18 -20.69
CA GLU A 19 7.95 9.99 -20.09
C GLU A 19 8.08 10.13 -18.58
N ILE A 20 8.11 8.99 -17.89
CA ILE A 20 8.37 8.98 -16.45
C ILE A 20 9.85 9.34 -16.24
N PRO A 21 10.19 10.34 -15.39
CA PRO A 21 11.56 10.83 -15.25
C PRO A 21 12.43 9.87 -14.41
N LEU A 22 12.63 8.66 -14.90
CA LEU A 22 13.38 7.58 -14.26
C LEU A 22 14.39 6.96 -15.23
N VAL A 23 15.58 6.62 -14.70
CA VAL A 23 16.60 5.87 -15.44
C VAL A 23 17.25 4.81 -14.53
N VAL A 24 17.84 3.78 -15.15
CA VAL A 24 18.67 2.81 -14.41
C VAL A 24 20.08 3.38 -14.26
N SER A 25 20.55 3.52 -13.02
CA SER A 25 21.92 3.91 -12.68
C SER A 25 22.68 2.71 -12.11
N LYS A 26 23.93 2.51 -12.54
CA LYS A 26 24.84 1.47 -12.01
C LYS A 26 25.80 2.01 -10.93
N SER A 27 25.66 3.28 -10.58
CA SER A 27 26.56 3.98 -9.66
C SER A 27 25.79 4.75 -8.57
N ALA A 28 24.54 4.36 -8.30
CA ALA A 28 23.77 4.93 -7.19
C ALA A 28 24.46 4.58 -5.84
N PRO A 29 24.44 5.47 -4.85
CA PRO A 29 25.01 5.17 -3.54
C PRO A 29 24.22 4.06 -2.82
N ILE A 30 24.90 3.30 -1.95
CA ILE A 30 24.22 2.41 -1.00
C ILE A 30 23.87 3.25 0.24
N PRO A 31 22.59 3.25 0.68
CA PRO A 31 22.19 4.05 1.83
C PRO A 31 22.86 3.57 3.11
N GLN A 32 23.13 4.49 4.03
CA GLN A 32 23.81 4.21 5.30
C GLN A 32 22.80 4.01 6.42
N VAL A 33 23.06 3.01 7.27
CA VAL A 33 22.28 2.81 8.51
C VAL A 33 22.64 3.91 9.52
N GLN A 34 21.71 4.83 9.75
CA GLN A 34 21.91 6.01 10.60
C GLN A 34 21.31 5.87 12.01
N SER A 35 20.50 4.85 12.27
CA SER A 35 19.79 4.66 13.54
C SER A 35 19.92 3.20 13.99
N GLU A 36 19.98 2.98 15.31
CA GLU A 36 20.00 1.65 15.92
C GLU A 36 18.75 0.80 15.58
N ASN A 37 17.65 1.45 15.22
CA ASN A 37 16.42 0.77 14.81
C ASN A 37 16.36 0.49 13.30
N HIS A 38 17.32 0.94 12.52
CA HIS A 38 17.36 0.72 11.08
C HIS A 38 18.27 -0.47 10.72
N VAL A 39 17.90 -1.14 9.66
CA VAL A 39 18.66 -2.26 9.07
C VAL A 39 18.86 -2.04 7.59
N LEU A 40 20.03 -2.49 7.10
CA LEU A 40 20.28 -2.60 5.67
C LEU A 40 19.65 -3.90 5.16
N VAL A 41 18.86 -3.81 4.13
CA VAL A 41 18.21 -4.94 3.46
C VAL A 41 18.76 -5.08 2.04
N LYS A 42 19.22 -6.28 1.68
CA LYS A 42 19.50 -6.66 0.31
C LYS A 42 18.19 -7.05 -0.36
N VAL A 43 17.78 -6.27 -1.36
CA VAL A 43 16.51 -6.43 -2.04
C VAL A 43 16.54 -7.61 -3.00
N LEU A 44 15.55 -8.49 -2.93
CA LEU A 44 15.38 -9.66 -3.80
C LEU A 44 14.27 -9.45 -4.83
N ALA A 45 13.22 -8.78 -4.43
CA ALA A 45 12.06 -8.50 -5.28
C ALA A 45 11.40 -7.17 -4.89
N VAL A 46 10.75 -6.54 -5.86
CA VAL A 46 9.99 -5.31 -5.69
C VAL A 46 8.60 -5.44 -6.32
N ALA A 47 7.67 -4.61 -5.89
CA ALA A 47 6.36 -4.51 -6.51
C ALA A 47 6.06 -3.06 -6.90
N LEU A 48 5.30 -2.88 -7.98
CA LEU A 48 5.03 -1.58 -8.57
C LEU A 48 3.64 -1.08 -8.16
N ASN A 49 3.55 0.19 -7.84
CA ASN A 49 2.32 0.87 -7.44
C ASN A 49 2.00 2.06 -8.35
N PRO A 50 0.71 2.45 -8.47
CA PRO A 50 0.36 3.70 -9.15
C PRO A 50 1.03 4.94 -8.53
N ASN A 51 1.26 4.96 -7.21
CA ASN A 51 1.94 6.08 -6.56
C ASN A 51 3.40 6.22 -7.00
N ASP A 52 4.12 5.13 -7.35
CA ASP A 52 5.51 5.23 -7.79
C ASP A 52 5.68 6.13 -9.03
N HIS A 53 4.78 6.02 -10.03
CA HIS A 53 4.84 6.92 -11.18
C HIS A 53 4.22 8.30 -10.91
N LYS A 54 3.15 8.37 -10.08
CA LYS A 54 2.51 9.65 -9.73
C LYS A 54 3.46 10.54 -8.92
N MET A 55 4.10 9.97 -7.90
CA MET A 55 4.98 10.71 -7.01
C MET A 55 6.19 11.28 -7.74
N VAL A 56 6.90 10.50 -8.56
CA VAL A 56 8.05 11.02 -9.33
C VAL A 56 7.63 12.07 -10.36
N THR A 57 6.38 12.08 -10.78
CA THR A 57 5.86 13.08 -11.70
C THR A 57 5.54 14.42 -11.00
N HIS A 58 5.04 14.36 -9.76
CA HIS A 58 4.58 15.54 -9.00
C HIS A 58 5.61 16.04 -8.00
N PHE A 59 6.41 15.18 -7.41
CA PHE A 59 7.36 15.45 -6.33
C PHE A 59 8.76 14.95 -6.71
N ASN A 60 9.19 15.29 -7.93
CA ASN A 60 10.48 14.87 -8.47
C ASN A 60 11.64 15.45 -7.64
N THR A 61 12.55 14.59 -7.23
CA THR A 61 13.83 14.94 -6.59
C THR A 61 14.95 14.30 -7.39
N GLU A 62 15.60 15.07 -8.26
CA GLU A 62 16.68 14.58 -9.11
C GLU A 62 17.78 13.88 -8.32
N GLY A 63 18.21 12.72 -8.79
CA GLY A 63 19.22 11.87 -8.16
C GLY A 63 18.68 10.91 -7.11
N SER A 64 17.43 11.08 -6.63
CA SER A 64 16.87 10.20 -5.62
C SER A 64 16.52 8.82 -6.18
N ILE A 65 16.75 7.77 -5.39
CA ILE A 65 16.34 6.41 -5.70
C ILE A 65 14.82 6.27 -5.55
N ALA A 66 14.17 5.65 -6.53
CA ALA A 66 12.72 5.44 -6.54
C ALA A 66 12.31 4.09 -5.88
N GLY A 67 10.99 3.89 -5.73
CA GLY A 67 10.38 2.62 -5.34
C GLY A 67 10.03 2.50 -3.87
N CYS A 68 8.82 1.95 -3.61
CA CYS A 68 8.27 1.84 -2.27
C CYS A 68 8.33 0.41 -1.72
N ASP A 69 7.88 -0.58 -2.49
CA ASP A 69 7.62 -1.95 -2.05
C ASP A 69 8.81 -2.87 -2.28
N PHE A 70 9.14 -3.71 -1.29
CA PHE A 70 10.23 -4.68 -1.41
C PHE A 70 9.99 -5.95 -0.61
N CYS A 71 10.70 -7.01 -1.02
CA CYS A 71 11.08 -8.16 -0.22
C CYS A 71 12.60 -8.33 -0.35
N GLY A 72 13.27 -8.70 0.74
CA GLY A 72 14.70 -8.87 0.75
C GLY A 72 15.18 -9.67 1.94
N VAL A 73 16.50 -9.69 2.12
CA VAL A 73 17.15 -10.29 3.29
C VAL A 73 17.92 -9.23 4.05
N VAL A 74 17.88 -9.29 5.37
CA VAL A 74 18.69 -8.43 6.24
C VAL A 74 20.17 -8.66 5.92
N ALA A 75 20.87 -7.63 5.47
CA ALA A 75 22.29 -7.71 5.08
C ALA A 75 23.22 -7.25 6.22
N SER A 76 22.75 -6.36 7.08
CA SER A 76 23.49 -5.91 8.27
C SER A 76 22.48 -5.44 9.29
N SER A 77 22.60 -5.88 10.53
CA SER A 77 21.68 -5.55 11.59
C SER A 77 22.38 -5.46 12.94
N ASN A 78 22.12 -4.35 13.61
CA ASN A 78 22.27 -4.21 15.06
C ASN A 78 20.90 -4.08 15.73
N ALA A 79 19.82 -4.36 14.99
CA ALA A 79 18.46 -4.09 15.41
C ALA A 79 18.01 -5.01 16.56
N PRO A 80 17.25 -4.46 17.54
CA PRO A 80 16.86 -5.20 18.75
C PRO A 80 15.90 -6.34 18.44
N LEU A 81 15.06 -6.37 17.55
CA LEU A 81 13.91 -7.28 17.38
C LEU A 81 14.25 -8.72 16.94
N GLY A 82 15.46 -9.19 17.15
CA GLY A 82 15.88 -10.54 16.74
C GLY A 82 15.91 -10.71 15.22
N LEU A 83 16.09 -9.61 14.48
CA LEU A 83 16.40 -9.60 13.06
C LEU A 83 17.89 -9.84 12.90
N THR A 84 18.25 -11.04 12.49
CA THR A 84 19.62 -11.40 12.17
C THR A 84 19.90 -11.30 10.68
N GLU A 85 21.16 -11.20 10.31
CA GLU A 85 21.58 -11.30 8.92
C GLU A 85 20.99 -12.56 8.26
N GLY A 86 20.52 -12.45 7.03
CA GLY A 86 19.85 -13.52 6.30
C GLY A 86 18.34 -13.66 6.58
N THR A 87 17.80 -12.96 7.59
CA THR A 87 16.34 -12.99 7.83
C THR A 87 15.60 -12.41 6.64
N ARG A 88 14.63 -13.16 6.07
CA ARG A 88 13.76 -12.67 4.99
C ARG A 88 12.71 -11.73 5.56
N VAL A 89 12.58 -10.58 4.92
CA VAL A 89 11.68 -9.50 5.35
C VAL A 89 11.02 -8.83 4.15
N CYS A 90 9.84 -8.26 4.36
CA CYS A 90 9.22 -7.36 3.40
C CYS A 90 8.69 -6.12 4.11
N GLY A 91 8.43 -5.07 3.32
CA GLY A 91 7.93 -3.82 3.84
C GLY A 91 7.77 -2.75 2.78
N ALA A 92 7.59 -1.52 3.24
CA ALA A 92 7.51 -0.34 2.40
C ALA A 92 8.40 0.76 2.97
N LEU A 93 8.88 1.63 2.09
CA LEU A 93 9.60 2.85 2.45
C LEU A 93 9.07 4.06 1.65
N PHE A 94 9.47 5.26 2.05
CA PHE A 94 9.08 6.51 1.41
C PHE A 94 10.27 7.12 0.67
N PRO A 95 10.39 6.91 -0.66
CA PRO A 95 11.58 7.29 -1.43
C PRO A 95 11.54 8.73 -1.97
N TYR A 96 10.65 9.57 -1.45
CA TYR A 96 10.45 10.95 -1.96
C TYR A 96 10.87 11.99 -0.92
N SER A 97 11.73 11.62 0.02
CA SER A 97 12.25 12.53 1.03
C SER A 97 13.51 13.22 0.51
N PRO A 98 13.52 14.55 0.36
CA PRO A 98 14.73 15.28 -0.01
C PRO A 98 15.89 15.13 0.99
N SER A 99 15.59 14.74 2.23
CA SER A 99 16.59 14.50 3.28
C SER A 99 17.20 13.08 3.26
N ASP A 100 16.63 12.16 2.48
CA ASP A 100 17.13 10.78 2.34
C ASP A 100 17.03 10.31 0.87
N PRO A 101 17.74 11.00 -0.06
CA PRO A 101 17.61 10.73 -1.50
C PRO A 101 18.16 9.38 -1.93
N ASP A 102 19.06 8.81 -1.14
CA ASP A 102 19.76 7.56 -1.46
C ASP A 102 18.95 6.31 -1.09
N ASN A 103 17.73 6.47 -0.58
CA ASN A 103 16.93 5.37 -0.04
C ASN A 103 15.61 5.17 -0.80
N GLY A 104 15.56 4.11 -1.58
CA GLY A 104 14.41 3.65 -2.35
C GLY A 104 14.48 2.16 -2.61
N SER A 105 13.35 1.50 -2.80
CA SER A 105 13.31 0.04 -2.95
C SER A 105 13.71 -0.46 -4.33
N PHE A 106 13.64 0.39 -5.37
CA PHE A 106 14.06 -0.02 -6.72
C PHE A 106 15.57 0.01 -6.86
N ALA A 107 16.25 -0.70 -5.96
CA ALA A 107 17.69 -0.75 -5.77
C ALA A 107 18.11 -2.14 -5.30
N GLN A 108 19.42 -2.42 -5.28
CA GLN A 108 19.93 -3.66 -4.71
C GLN A 108 19.92 -3.67 -3.18
N TYR A 109 19.98 -2.50 -2.56
CA TYR A 109 19.94 -2.33 -1.10
C TYR A 109 19.05 -1.13 -0.73
N CYS A 110 18.35 -1.24 0.39
CA CYS A 110 17.63 -0.15 1.03
C CYS A 110 17.79 -0.20 2.55
N VAL A 111 17.52 0.91 3.22
CA VAL A 111 17.54 1.02 4.70
C VAL A 111 16.13 1.26 5.20
N VAL A 112 15.73 0.52 6.23
CA VAL A 112 14.36 0.56 6.77
C VAL A 112 14.34 0.41 8.28
N ASP A 113 13.30 0.94 8.91
CA ASP A 113 13.05 0.73 10.33
C ASP A 113 12.62 -0.73 10.58
N ALA A 114 13.42 -1.44 11.35
CA ALA A 114 13.23 -2.85 11.67
C ALA A 114 11.87 -3.15 12.34
N ARG A 115 11.31 -2.17 13.05
CA ARG A 115 10.03 -2.31 13.76
C ARG A 115 8.84 -2.41 12.82
N LEU A 116 8.97 -1.88 11.60
CA LEU A 116 7.93 -1.89 10.57
C LEU A 116 8.11 -3.03 9.55
N LEU A 117 9.18 -3.81 9.65
CA LEU A 117 9.39 -4.97 8.79
C LEU A 117 8.48 -6.13 9.16
N VAL A 118 8.05 -6.86 8.16
CA VAL A 118 7.29 -8.12 8.28
C VAL A 118 8.23 -9.27 7.93
N LYS A 119 8.43 -10.23 8.85
CA LYS A 119 9.20 -11.45 8.55
C LYS A 119 8.43 -12.32 7.57
N VAL A 120 9.13 -12.81 6.56
CA VAL A 120 8.53 -13.60 5.48
C VAL A 120 8.75 -15.09 5.76
N PRO A 121 7.69 -15.90 5.92
CA PRO A 121 7.81 -17.34 6.10
C PRO A 121 8.18 -18.04 4.78
N ASP A 122 8.73 -19.26 4.86
CA ASP A 122 9.17 -20.04 3.69
C ASP A 122 8.01 -20.39 2.73
N SER A 123 6.78 -20.37 3.22
CA SER A 123 5.58 -20.60 2.41
C SER A 123 5.26 -19.48 1.43
N TRP A 124 5.90 -18.32 1.56
CA TRP A 124 5.75 -17.17 0.68
C TRP A 124 6.96 -17.00 -0.22
N SER A 125 6.74 -16.77 -1.50
CA SER A 125 7.79 -16.35 -2.42
C SER A 125 8.19 -14.88 -2.19
N ASP A 126 9.38 -14.49 -2.67
CA ASP A 126 9.84 -13.10 -2.56
C ASP A 126 8.91 -12.13 -3.31
N LEU A 127 8.35 -12.56 -4.43
CA LEU A 127 7.42 -11.76 -5.23
C LEU A 127 6.08 -11.55 -4.51
N GLU A 128 5.54 -12.59 -3.87
CA GLU A 128 4.32 -12.46 -3.07
C GLU A 128 4.53 -11.51 -1.89
N ALA A 129 5.64 -11.66 -1.18
CA ALA A 129 5.96 -10.83 -0.03
C ALA A 129 6.19 -9.36 -0.43
N ALA A 130 6.91 -9.10 -1.53
CA ALA A 130 7.09 -7.74 -2.06
C ALA A 130 5.75 -7.07 -2.38
N SER A 131 4.75 -7.83 -2.82
CA SER A 131 3.45 -7.29 -3.24
C SER A 131 2.61 -6.71 -2.10
N LEU A 132 2.95 -6.99 -0.84
CA LEU A 132 2.25 -6.44 0.33
C LEU A 132 2.59 -4.97 0.60
N GLY A 133 3.83 -4.59 0.51
CA GLY A 133 4.42 -3.25 0.62
C GLY A 133 3.53 -2.13 1.17
N VAL A 134 3.31 -1.08 0.39
CA VAL A 134 2.43 0.05 0.76
C VAL A 134 0.99 -0.40 1.06
N GLY A 135 0.56 -1.54 0.49
CA GLY A 135 -0.79 -2.07 0.73
C GLY A 135 -1.04 -2.38 2.21
N TRP A 136 -0.10 -3.05 2.90
CA TRP A 136 -0.27 -3.38 4.31
C TRP A 136 -0.33 -2.12 5.18
N SER A 137 0.56 -1.16 4.95
CA SER A 137 0.61 0.08 5.75
C SER A 137 -0.64 0.94 5.53
N THR A 138 -1.11 1.03 4.29
CA THR A 138 -2.32 1.77 3.93
C THR A 138 -3.56 1.17 4.60
N ILE A 139 -3.75 -0.15 4.51
CA ILE A 139 -4.93 -0.81 5.09
C ILE A 139 -4.87 -0.79 6.63
N SER A 140 -3.70 -0.92 7.22
CA SER A 140 -3.52 -0.78 8.67
C SER A 140 -4.05 0.56 9.19
N LEU A 141 -3.64 1.66 8.56
CA LEU A 141 -4.10 2.99 8.91
C LEU A 141 -5.58 3.19 8.58
N ALA A 142 -6.03 2.74 7.40
CA ALA A 142 -7.44 2.84 7.03
C ALA A 142 -8.35 2.17 8.07
N PHE A 143 -7.94 1.04 8.63
CA PHE A 143 -8.73 0.28 9.59
C PHE A 143 -8.62 0.82 11.01
N SER A 144 -7.41 1.04 11.51
CA SER A 144 -7.15 1.27 12.94
C SER A 144 -6.98 2.73 13.33
N ASP A 145 -6.73 3.67 12.40
CA ASP A 145 -6.76 5.10 12.75
C ASP A 145 -8.19 5.50 13.13
N PRO A 146 -8.42 6.01 14.37
CA PRO A 146 -9.74 6.48 14.81
C PRO A 146 -10.32 7.59 13.91
N ASN A 147 -9.48 8.34 13.22
CA ASN A 147 -9.90 9.39 12.27
C ASN A 147 -10.27 8.82 10.89
N ALA A 148 -9.85 7.58 10.57
CA ALA A 148 -10.24 6.85 9.37
C ALA A 148 -11.48 5.97 9.66
N LEU A 149 -11.42 4.66 9.42
CA LEU A 149 -12.56 3.80 9.72
C LEU A 149 -12.73 3.55 11.22
N GLY A 150 -11.63 3.55 12.00
CA GLY A 150 -11.68 3.27 13.43
C GLY A 150 -12.35 1.94 13.74
N LEU A 151 -11.89 0.87 13.07
CA LEU A 151 -12.40 -0.48 13.29
C LEU A 151 -11.84 -1.04 14.59
N GLU A 152 -12.65 -1.82 15.29
CA GLU A 152 -12.25 -2.50 16.52
C GLU A 152 -11.67 -3.88 16.24
N GLY A 153 -10.67 -4.28 17.04
CA GLY A 153 -10.01 -5.58 16.95
C GLY A 153 -8.93 -5.64 15.88
N LEU A 154 -8.36 -6.82 15.76
CA LEU A 154 -7.32 -7.18 14.79
C LEU A 154 -7.67 -8.52 14.16
N PRO A 155 -7.11 -8.89 13.02
CA PRO A 155 -7.41 -10.17 12.37
C PRO A 155 -7.21 -11.39 13.27
N THR A 156 -6.13 -11.41 14.10
CA THR A 156 -5.86 -12.50 15.05
C THR A 156 -6.65 -12.38 16.36
N LYS A 157 -7.24 -11.20 16.63
CA LYS A 157 -8.02 -10.90 17.85
C LYS A 157 -9.28 -10.12 17.49
N PRO A 158 -10.22 -10.73 16.75
CA PRO A 158 -11.45 -10.08 16.37
C PRO A 158 -12.32 -9.81 17.60
N THR A 159 -12.68 -8.56 17.84
CA THR A 159 -13.56 -8.17 18.97
C THR A 159 -15.00 -7.97 18.52
N HIS A 160 -15.23 -7.77 17.25
CA HIS A 160 -16.53 -7.43 16.72
C HIS A 160 -17.47 -8.63 16.62
N GLN A 161 -18.62 -8.56 17.32
CA GLN A 161 -19.58 -9.68 17.36
C GLN A 161 -20.68 -9.59 16.30
N ASN A 162 -20.95 -8.39 15.75
CA ASN A 162 -22.18 -8.09 15.01
C ASN A 162 -22.04 -8.10 13.49
N LYS A 163 -20.94 -8.52 12.91
CA LYS A 163 -20.71 -8.53 11.45
C LYS A 163 -21.20 -7.23 10.78
N GLU A 164 -20.66 -6.09 11.22
CA GLU A 164 -21.01 -4.79 10.65
C GLU A 164 -20.55 -4.72 9.18
N PRO A 165 -21.37 -4.21 8.25
CA PRO A 165 -20.98 -4.08 6.87
C PRO A 165 -19.95 -2.96 6.69
N VAL A 166 -18.90 -3.27 5.92
CA VAL A 166 -17.89 -2.31 5.45
C VAL A 166 -17.88 -2.35 3.93
N LEU A 167 -18.14 -1.21 3.30
CA LEU A 167 -18.06 -1.08 1.85
C LEU A 167 -16.62 -0.88 1.43
N VAL A 168 -16.18 -1.65 0.43
CA VAL A 168 -14.86 -1.54 -0.20
C VAL A 168 -15.06 -1.22 -1.68
N TYR A 169 -14.86 0.03 -2.06
CA TYR A 169 -14.85 0.42 -3.48
C TYR A 169 -13.47 0.13 -4.08
N GLY A 170 -13.45 -0.46 -5.28
CA GLY A 170 -12.23 -0.97 -5.88
C GLY A 170 -11.84 -2.36 -5.37
N GLY A 171 -12.82 -3.21 -5.06
CA GLY A 171 -12.61 -4.55 -4.49
C GLY A 171 -11.72 -5.50 -5.30
N GLY A 172 -11.47 -5.21 -6.59
CA GLY A 172 -10.53 -5.95 -7.44
C GLY A 172 -9.11 -5.38 -7.50
N THR A 173 -8.81 -4.32 -6.76
CA THR A 173 -7.45 -3.78 -6.61
C THR A 173 -6.65 -4.56 -5.56
N ALA A 174 -5.33 -4.41 -5.54
CA ALA A 174 -4.50 -5.03 -4.51
C ALA A 174 -4.92 -4.59 -3.09
N SER A 175 -5.17 -3.30 -2.88
CA SER A 175 -5.68 -2.78 -1.60
C SER A 175 -7.08 -3.32 -1.29
N GLY A 176 -7.97 -3.42 -2.28
CA GLY A 176 -9.34 -3.91 -2.09
C GLY A 176 -9.40 -5.39 -1.73
N THR A 177 -8.62 -6.25 -2.40
CA THR A 177 -8.55 -7.68 -2.05
C THR A 177 -7.93 -7.90 -0.68
N LEU A 178 -6.89 -7.15 -0.34
CA LEU A 178 -6.29 -7.18 0.99
C LEU A 178 -7.30 -6.74 2.06
N ALA A 179 -8.01 -5.63 1.82
CA ALA A 179 -9.05 -5.14 2.73
C ALA A 179 -10.15 -6.16 2.95
N CYS A 180 -10.65 -6.82 1.90
CA CYS A 180 -11.70 -7.84 2.02
C CYS A 180 -11.27 -9.03 2.89
N GLN A 181 -10.02 -9.51 2.72
CA GLN A 181 -9.48 -10.61 3.55
C GLN A 181 -9.44 -10.21 5.02
N LEU A 182 -8.83 -9.07 5.32
CA LEU A 182 -8.63 -8.61 6.70
C LEU A 182 -9.96 -8.28 7.39
N LEU A 183 -10.89 -7.64 6.70
CA LEU A 183 -12.24 -7.37 7.23
C LEU A 183 -12.97 -8.67 7.61
N LYS A 184 -12.88 -9.69 6.76
CA LYS A 184 -13.48 -11.00 7.05
C LYS A 184 -12.84 -11.65 8.28
N LEU A 185 -11.52 -11.60 8.41
CA LEU A 185 -10.80 -12.12 9.59
C LEU A 185 -11.15 -11.34 10.86
N MET A 186 -11.36 -10.03 10.77
CA MET A 186 -11.79 -9.17 11.87
C MET A 186 -13.30 -9.30 12.20
N ASN A 187 -14.00 -10.24 11.55
CA ASN A 187 -15.44 -10.48 11.73
C ASN A 187 -16.37 -9.33 11.29
N TYR A 188 -15.92 -8.51 10.32
CA TYR A 188 -16.78 -7.59 9.57
C TYR A 188 -17.37 -8.28 8.34
N THR A 189 -18.33 -7.62 7.68
CA THR A 189 -18.91 -8.06 6.42
C THR A 189 -18.43 -7.16 5.28
N PRO A 190 -17.34 -7.51 4.57
CA PRO A 190 -16.87 -6.72 3.44
C PRO A 190 -17.83 -6.86 2.25
N ILE A 191 -18.26 -5.73 1.68
CA ILE A 191 -19.06 -5.67 0.47
C ILE A 191 -18.24 -4.92 -0.56
N ALA A 192 -18.03 -5.51 -1.73
CA ALA A 192 -17.14 -4.93 -2.73
C ALA A 192 -17.87 -4.29 -3.90
N ILE A 193 -17.49 -3.06 -4.26
CA ILE A 193 -17.79 -2.51 -5.57
C ILE A 193 -16.58 -2.78 -6.48
N ALA A 194 -16.80 -3.47 -7.60
CA ALA A 194 -15.75 -3.88 -8.52
C ALA A 194 -16.28 -3.91 -9.96
N SER A 195 -15.38 -4.10 -10.95
CA SER A 195 -15.81 -4.43 -12.31
C SER A 195 -16.38 -5.85 -12.36
N ASN A 196 -17.20 -6.15 -13.35
CA ASN A 196 -17.71 -7.51 -13.57
C ASN A 196 -16.57 -8.55 -13.68
N ARG A 197 -15.42 -8.15 -14.25
CA ARG A 197 -14.24 -9.01 -14.40
C ARG A 197 -13.55 -9.31 -13.07
N SER A 198 -13.67 -8.41 -12.08
CA SER A 198 -13.00 -8.52 -10.77
C SER A 198 -13.96 -8.96 -9.65
N ALA A 199 -15.24 -9.20 -9.97
CA ALA A 199 -16.24 -9.59 -8.98
C ALA A 199 -15.90 -10.94 -8.32
N GLU A 200 -15.53 -11.93 -9.13
CA GLU A 200 -15.10 -13.25 -8.65
C GLU A 200 -13.86 -13.15 -7.77
N LEU A 201 -12.86 -12.37 -8.21
CA LEU A 201 -11.66 -12.11 -7.43
C LEU A 201 -11.98 -11.49 -6.07
N ALA A 202 -12.83 -10.46 -6.01
CA ALA A 202 -13.20 -9.86 -4.73
C ALA A 202 -13.90 -10.88 -3.79
N THR A 203 -14.75 -11.75 -4.33
CA THR A 203 -15.43 -12.81 -3.58
C THR A 203 -14.45 -13.85 -3.07
N GLU A 204 -13.53 -14.29 -3.91
CA GLU A 204 -12.45 -15.22 -3.55
C GLU A 204 -11.61 -14.69 -2.39
N TYR A 205 -11.39 -13.38 -2.36
CA TYR A 205 -10.63 -12.68 -1.30
C TYR A 205 -11.51 -12.23 -0.12
N GLY A 206 -12.73 -12.72 -0.01
CA GLY A 206 -13.50 -12.62 1.22
C GLY A 206 -14.69 -11.66 1.18
N ALA A 207 -14.95 -10.96 0.07
CA ALA A 207 -16.16 -10.15 -0.03
C ALA A 207 -17.42 -11.03 0.13
N ALA A 208 -18.36 -10.60 0.97
CA ALA A 208 -19.63 -11.28 1.20
C ALA A 208 -20.58 -11.16 -0.01
N GLY A 209 -20.31 -10.20 -0.87
CA GLY A 209 -21.00 -9.99 -2.13
C GLY A 209 -20.40 -8.80 -2.88
N THR A 210 -20.74 -8.71 -4.16
CA THR A 210 -20.18 -7.71 -5.07
C THR A 210 -21.28 -6.96 -5.83
N ALA A 211 -21.01 -5.69 -6.17
CA ALA A 211 -21.82 -4.90 -7.08
C ALA A 211 -20.92 -4.28 -8.15
N SER A 212 -21.43 -4.19 -9.39
CA SER A 212 -20.70 -3.58 -10.49
C SER A 212 -20.89 -2.06 -10.50
N TYR A 213 -19.79 -1.31 -10.53
CA TYR A 213 -19.87 0.16 -10.65
C TYR A 213 -20.47 0.63 -11.97
N THR A 214 -20.54 -0.24 -13.00
CA THR A 214 -21.19 0.07 -14.28
C THR A 214 -22.70 -0.20 -14.29
N SER A 215 -23.23 -0.84 -13.22
CA SER A 215 -24.66 -1.09 -13.09
C SER A 215 -25.39 0.12 -12.52
N LYS A 216 -26.55 0.45 -13.10
CA LYS A 216 -27.45 1.48 -12.56
C LYS A 216 -27.97 1.13 -11.15
N ASP A 217 -28.06 -0.17 -10.85
CA ASP A 217 -28.55 -0.69 -9.58
C ASP A 217 -27.41 -0.96 -8.56
N CYS A 218 -26.19 -0.47 -8.83
CA CYS A 218 -25.02 -0.74 -7.99
C CYS A 218 -25.29 -0.43 -6.51
N VAL A 219 -25.78 0.76 -6.21
CA VAL A 219 -26.02 1.23 -4.85
C VAL A 219 -27.11 0.41 -4.15
N ASP A 220 -28.17 0.05 -4.86
CA ASP A 220 -29.26 -0.76 -4.31
C ASP A 220 -28.81 -2.20 -4.06
N THR A 221 -28.01 -2.76 -4.95
CA THR A 221 -27.35 -4.06 -4.78
C THR A 221 -26.48 -4.07 -3.53
N VAL A 222 -25.61 -3.05 -3.36
CA VAL A 222 -24.77 -2.90 -2.17
C VAL A 222 -25.60 -2.85 -0.90
N LYS A 223 -26.67 -2.04 -0.85
CA LYS A 223 -27.56 -1.93 0.31
C LYS A 223 -28.28 -3.24 0.60
N SER A 224 -28.73 -3.95 -0.44
CA SER A 224 -29.36 -5.26 -0.31
C SER A 224 -28.43 -6.30 0.30
N ILE A 225 -27.18 -6.38 -0.18
CA ILE A 225 -26.15 -7.28 0.38
C ILE A 225 -25.85 -6.91 1.84
N ALA A 226 -25.75 -5.62 2.14
CA ALA A 226 -25.46 -5.14 3.49
C ALA A 226 -26.54 -5.55 4.51
N GLY A 227 -27.80 -5.49 4.14
CA GLY A 227 -28.94 -5.76 5.02
C GLY A 227 -29.03 -4.86 6.26
N LYS A 228 -28.04 -3.98 6.44
CA LYS A 228 -27.88 -3.02 7.56
C LYS A 228 -27.32 -1.69 7.02
N PRO A 229 -27.50 -0.58 7.76
CA PRO A 229 -26.93 0.71 7.37
C PRO A 229 -25.39 0.67 7.28
N ILE A 230 -24.83 1.05 6.14
CA ILE A 230 -23.38 1.12 5.91
C ILE A 230 -22.85 2.43 6.50
N ARG A 231 -21.95 2.32 7.48
CA ARG A 231 -21.33 3.47 8.17
C ARG A 231 -19.82 3.54 7.98
N LYS A 232 -19.21 2.52 7.40
CA LYS A 232 -17.77 2.41 7.18
C LYS A 232 -17.53 2.13 5.71
N VAL A 233 -16.75 2.99 5.05
CA VAL A 233 -16.46 2.90 3.62
C VAL A 233 -14.97 3.12 3.39
N LEU A 234 -14.34 2.17 2.71
CA LEU A 234 -13.00 2.29 2.14
C LEU A 234 -13.10 2.48 0.63
N ASP A 235 -12.61 3.59 0.12
CA ASP A 235 -12.51 3.85 -1.31
C ASP A 235 -11.05 3.73 -1.77
N CYS A 236 -10.74 2.64 -2.48
CA CYS A 236 -9.41 2.38 -3.00
C CYS A 236 -9.13 3.03 -4.37
N ILE A 237 -10.11 3.75 -4.93
CA ILE A 237 -10.01 4.44 -6.22
C ILE A 237 -9.90 5.93 -6.01
N THR A 238 -10.89 6.51 -5.36
CA THR A 238 -10.98 7.93 -5.01
C THR A 238 -11.00 8.85 -6.25
N ASP A 239 -12.09 8.76 -6.98
CA ASP A 239 -12.46 9.72 -8.01
C ASP A 239 -13.88 10.25 -7.75
N ALA A 240 -14.35 11.18 -8.59
CA ALA A 240 -15.67 11.79 -8.43
C ALA A 240 -16.81 10.76 -8.47
N GLU A 241 -16.69 9.72 -9.30
CA GLU A 241 -17.70 8.68 -9.46
C GLU A 241 -17.71 7.73 -8.27
N SER A 242 -16.53 7.27 -7.83
CA SER A 242 -16.41 6.40 -6.66
C SER A 242 -16.89 7.08 -5.39
N ALA A 243 -16.50 8.34 -5.18
CA ALA A 243 -16.97 9.14 -4.06
C ALA A 243 -18.52 9.28 -4.07
N ALA A 244 -19.12 9.63 -5.21
CA ALA A 244 -20.57 9.78 -5.34
C ALA A 244 -21.33 8.47 -5.02
N MET A 245 -20.83 7.32 -5.53
CA MET A 245 -21.41 6.01 -5.23
C MET A 245 -21.27 5.63 -3.77
N CYS A 246 -20.07 5.83 -3.19
CA CYS A 246 -19.82 5.59 -1.77
C CYS A 246 -20.75 6.40 -0.89
N TYR A 247 -20.87 7.70 -1.14
CA TYR A 247 -21.78 8.57 -0.39
C TYR A 247 -23.24 8.14 -0.54
N SER A 248 -23.67 7.71 -1.72
CA SER A 248 -25.02 7.23 -1.97
C SER A 248 -25.34 5.91 -1.25
N ALA A 249 -24.33 5.04 -1.09
CA ALA A 249 -24.48 3.78 -0.37
C ALA A 249 -24.50 3.94 1.15
N MET A 250 -23.84 4.98 1.69
CA MET A 250 -23.74 5.21 3.13
C MET A 250 -25.08 5.55 3.78
N ALA A 251 -25.21 5.16 5.05
CA ALA A 251 -26.35 5.49 5.90
C ALA A 251 -26.65 7.00 5.92
N ARG A 252 -27.93 7.38 6.00
CA ARG A 252 -28.36 8.80 6.07
C ARG A 252 -27.77 9.52 7.28
N THR A 253 -27.52 8.82 8.36
CA THR A 253 -26.89 9.33 9.58
C THR A 253 -25.38 9.54 9.48
N GLY A 254 -24.79 9.33 8.29
CA GLY A 254 -23.38 9.48 8.05
C GLY A 254 -22.55 8.27 8.50
N GLY A 255 -21.27 8.50 8.64
CA GLY A 255 -20.27 7.49 9.00
C GLY A 255 -18.86 7.95 8.62
N ASN A 256 -17.95 7.00 8.54
CA ASN A 256 -16.55 7.25 8.19
C ASN A 256 -16.28 6.80 6.75
N TYR A 257 -15.70 7.69 5.96
CA TYR A 257 -15.23 7.45 4.61
C TYR A 257 -13.71 7.61 4.58
N ALA A 258 -12.99 6.52 4.40
CA ALA A 258 -11.55 6.50 4.21
C ALA A 258 -11.25 6.34 2.72
N CYS A 259 -10.37 7.19 2.18
CA CYS A 259 -10.00 7.20 0.77
C CYS A 259 -8.48 7.24 0.61
N LEU A 260 -7.97 6.77 -0.52
CA LEU A 260 -6.54 6.56 -0.74
C LEU A 260 -5.87 7.64 -1.60
N GLU A 261 -6.66 8.59 -2.07
CA GLU A 261 -6.21 9.78 -2.80
C GLU A 261 -6.92 11.01 -2.23
N GLU A 262 -6.54 12.20 -2.66
CA GLU A 262 -7.24 13.43 -2.29
C GLU A 262 -8.72 13.37 -2.68
N CYS A 263 -9.59 13.70 -1.73
CA CYS A 263 -11.02 13.82 -1.93
C CYS A 263 -11.42 15.31 -1.84
N PRO A 264 -11.51 16.03 -2.93
CA PRO A 264 -11.85 17.46 -2.92
C PRO A 264 -13.18 17.74 -2.22
N GLU A 265 -13.31 18.91 -1.60
CA GLU A 265 -14.53 19.30 -0.88
C GLU A 265 -15.77 19.25 -1.81
N ALA A 266 -15.62 19.57 -3.09
CA ALA A 266 -16.67 19.51 -4.09
C ALA A 266 -17.32 18.13 -4.25
N TRP A 267 -16.61 17.03 -3.92
CA TRP A 267 -17.15 15.67 -3.96
C TRP A 267 -17.85 15.28 -2.66
N ARG A 268 -17.66 16.03 -1.57
CA ARG A 268 -18.19 15.75 -0.23
C ARG A 268 -19.64 16.20 -0.11
N SER A 269 -20.57 15.45 -0.69
CA SER A 269 -21.99 15.83 -0.80
C SER A 269 -22.75 15.92 0.54
N ARG A 270 -22.19 15.37 1.65
CA ARG A 270 -22.83 15.37 2.98
C ARG A 270 -21.81 15.65 4.08
N ARG A 271 -21.99 16.78 4.80
CA ARG A 271 -21.09 17.21 5.89
C ARG A 271 -21.04 16.26 7.10
N ILE A 272 -22.06 15.43 7.29
CA ILE A 272 -22.12 14.46 8.39
C ILE A 272 -21.16 13.26 8.17
N VAL A 273 -20.67 13.05 6.96
CA VAL A 273 -19.69 12.01 6.64
C VAL A 273 -18.30 12.52 7.01
N LYS A 274 -17.62 11.78 7.88
CA LYS A 274 -16.23 12.05 8.24
C LYS A 274 -15.31 11.49 7.18
N VAL A 275 -14.51 12.34 6.55
CA VAL A 275 -13.56 11.98 5.49
C VAL A 275 -12.16 11.91 6.06
N LYS A 276 -11.45 10.84 5.75
CA LYS A 276 -10.01 10.71 6.03
C LYS A 276 -9.29 10.23 4.78
N GLU A 277 -8.37 11.06 4.30
CA GLU A 277 -7.39 10.68 3.29
C GLU A 277 -6.28 9.90 3.97
N VAL A 278 -6.13 8.64 3.61
CA VAL A 278 -5.17 7.72 4.22
C VAL A 278 -3.89 7.73 3.41
N MET A 279 -2.81 8.15 4.03
CA MET A 279 -1.47 8.09 3.46
C MET A 279 -0.67 7.00 4.17
N GLY A 280 -0.47 5.85 3.53
CA GLY A 280 0.15 4.66 4.11
C GLY A 280 1.53 4.92 4.74
N PHE A 281 2.28 5.87 4.21
CA PHE A 281 3.60 6.24 4.72
C PHE A 281 3.58 6.90 6.11
N GLN A 282 2.43 7.36 6.61
CA GLN A 282 2.35 7.89 7.97
C GLN A 282 2.63 6.84 9.06
N VAL A 283 2.64 5.54 8.71
CA VAL A 283 3.14 4.48 9.63
C VAL A 283 4.60 4.66 10.02
N LEU A 284 5.38 5.41 9.23
CA LEU A 284 6.78 5.70 9.55
C LEU A 284 6.93 6.59 10.80
N GLY A 285 5.88 7.32 11.19
CA GLY A 285 5.86 8.17 12.36
C GLY A 285 6.74 9.44 12.27
N VAL A 286 7.32 9.69 11.10
CA VAL A 286 8.18 10.84 10.80
C VAL A 286 7.45 11.85 9.92
N ASP A 287 7.98 13.08 9.86
CA ASP A 287 7.45 14.11 8.97
C ASP A 287 7.62 13.70 7.50
N ILE A 288 6.55 13.87 6.73
CA ILE A 288 6.53 13.71 5.29
C ILE A 288 6.44 15.11 4.70
N ASN A 289 7.56 15.60 4.20
CA ASN A 289 7.65 16.93 3.63
C ASN A 289 7.66 16.86 2.10
N LEU A 290 6.56 17.25 1.49
CA LEU A 290 6.38 17.35 0.04
C LEU A 290 6.12 18.81 -0.40
N GLY A 291 6.73 19.76 0.32
CA GLY A 291 6.57 21.18 0.08
C GLY A 291 5.14 21.68 0.38
N ASP A 292 4.69 22.67 -0.38
CA ASP A 292 3.32 23.20 -0.28
C ASP A 292 2.32 22.26 -0.98
N SER A 293 2.07 21.13 -0.36
CA SER A 293 1.23 20.06 -0.88
C SER A 293 0.25 19.56 0.17
N THR A 294 -0.96 19.19 -0.27
CA THR A 294 -1.97 18.51 0.55
C THR A 294 -1.49 17.16 1.08
N TYR A 295 -0.40 16.62 0.56
CA TYR A 295 0.22 15.36 1.01
C TYR A 295 1.34 15.56 2.05
N THR A 296 1.75 16.80 2.36
CA THR A 296 2.65 17.06 3.49
C THR A 296 1.97 16.69 4.80
N ARG A 297 2.64 15.91 5.64
CA ARG A 297 2.12 15.41 6.93
C ARG A 297 3.17 15.52 8.01
N LEU A 298 2.73 15.87 9.21
CA LEU A 298 3.57 15.76 10.41
C LEU A 298 3.63 14.31 10.88
N GLY A 299 4.76 13.94 11.45
CA GLY A 299 4.96 12.65 12.10
C GLY A 299 3.97 12.44 13.25
N ASP A 300 3.46 11.23 13.38
CA ASP A 300 2.52 10.87 14.45
C ASP A 300 2.91 9.50 15.04
N HIS A 301 3.37 9.51 16.28
CA HIS A 301 3.76 8.30 17.00
C HIS A 301 2.59 7.31 17.19
N LYS A 302 1.34 7.78 17.20
CA LYS A 302 0.18 6.88 17.29
C LYS A 302 0.02 6.06 16.01
N LEU A 303 0.22 6.68 14.85
CA LEU A 303 0.17 6.00 13.55
C LEU A 303 1.35 5.03 13.41
N PHE A 304 2.53 5.39 13.90
CA PHE A 304 3.67 4.47 14.01
C PHE A 304 3.34 3.24 14.88
N THR A 305 2.71 3.44 16.03
CA THR A 305 2.29 2.35 16.91
C THR A 305 1.29 1.41 16.21
N ILE A 306 0.34 1.95 15.46
CA ILE A 306 -0.56 1.16 14.61
C ILE A 306 0.27 0.35 13.61
N GLY A 307 1.21 0.98 12.90
CA GLY A 307 2.09 0.30 11.94
C GLY A 307 2.86 -0.86 12.56
N THR A 308 3.53 -0.64 13.68
CA THR A 308 4.31 -1.69 14.35
C THR A 308 3.45 -2.86 14.83
N GLN A 309 2.25 -2.58 15.33
CA GLN A 309 1.29 -3.63 15.71
C GLN A 309 0.83 -4.44 14.50
N TRP A 310 0.46 -3.79 13.41
CA TRP A 310 0.01 -4.47 12.20
C TRP A 310 1.13 -5.25 11.49
N ALA A 311 2.38 -4.80 11.56
CA ALA A 311 3.50 -5.59 11.05
C ALA A 311 3.55 -6.97 11.73
N ARG A 312 3.31 -7.07 13.04
CA ARG A 312 3.24 -8.35 13.77
C ARG A 312 2.00 -9.17 13.41
N GLU A 313 0.87 -8.50 13.16
CA GLU A 313 -0.32 -9.18 12.63
C GLU A 313 -0.04 -9.84 11.28
N PHE A 314 0.57 -9.11 10.34
CA PHE A 314 0.93 -9.65 9.04
C PHE A 314 1.89 -10.83 9.12
N GLU A 315 2.91 -10.79 10.00
CA GLU A 315 3.77 -11.95 10.26
C GLU A 315 2.96 -13.18 10.67
N THR A 316 2.05 -13.01 11.60
CA THR A 316 1.20 -14.11 12.08
C THR A 316 0.29 -14.64 10.99
N LEU A 317 -0.37 -13.77 10.24
CA LEU A 317 -1.30 -14.15 9.17
C LEU A 317 -0.58 -14.89 8.02
N MET A 318 0.61 -14.43 7.65
CA MET A 318 1.44 -15.09 6.64
C MET A 318 1.92 -16.48 7.13
N ALA A 319 2.44 -16.56 8.35
CA ALA A 319 2.96 -17.80 8.92
C ALA A 319 1.86 -18.87 9.12
N THR A 320 0.63 -18.45 9.38
CA THR A 320 -0.52 -19.34 9.59
C THR A 320 -1.33 -19.63 8.32
N GLY A 321 -0.92 -19.08 7.17
CA GLY A 321 -1.63 -19.28 5.89
C GLY A 321 -3.02 -18.64 5.82
N GLN A 322 -3.30 -17.65 6.69
CA GLN A 322 -4.58 -16.95 6.73
C GLN A 322 -4.64 -15.77 5.76
N LEU A 323 -3.52 -15.42 5.16
CA LEU A 323 -3.39 -14.36 4.15
C LEU A 323 -2.87 -14.94 2.85
N LYS A 324 -3.33 -14.44 1.72
CA LYS A 324 -2.78 -14.72 0.39
C LYS A 324 -2.50 -13.42 -0.37
N ALA A 325 -1.46 -13.46 -1.18
CA ALA A 325 -1.09 -12.34 -2.03
C ALA A 325 -2.16 -12.06 -3.09
N HIS A 326 -2.29 -10.81 -3.52
CA HIS A 326 -3.06 -10.44 -4.71
C HIS A 326 -2.45 -11.13 -5.95
N PRO A 327 -3.24 -11.49 -7.00
CA PRO A 327 -2.67 -12.09 -8.20
C PRO A 327 -1.51 -11.28 -8.76
N LEU A 328 -0.41 -11.96 -9.08
CA LEU A 328 0.82 -11.33 -9.53
C LEU A 328 1.01 -11.44 -11.03
N ARG A 329 1.68 -10.46 -11.61
CA ARG A 329 2.27 -10.50 -12.94
C ARG A 329 3.76 -10.17 -12.82
N GLU A 330 4.61 -11.18 -12.94
CA GLU A 330 6.06 -11.00 -12.99
C GLU A 330 6.49 -10.37 -14.30
N LEU A 331 7.31 -9.34 -14.23
CA LEU A 331 7.96 -8.72 -15.39
C LEU A 331 9.42 -9.20 -15.44
N PRO A 332 9.84 -9.87 -16.51
CA PRO A 332 11.24 -10.25 -16.68
C PRO A 332 12.08 -9.03 -17.11
N GLY A 333 13.38 -9.02 -16.78
CA GLY A 333 14.31 -7.98 -17.24
C GLY A 333 14.90 -7.10 -16.13
N GLY A 334 14.57 -7.35 -14.86
CA GLY A 334 15.20 -6.65 -13.73
C GLY A 334 14.84 -5.16 -13.71
N PHE A 335 15.84 -4.30 -13.50
CA PHE A 335 15.63 -2.86 -13.32
C PHE A 335 14.95 -2.16 -14.51
N ASP A 336 15.25 -2.56 -15.75
CA ASP A 336 14.64 -1.95 -16.94
C ASP A 336 13.13 -2.21 -16.99
N SER A 337 12.69 -3.39 -16.59
CA SER A 337 11.26 -3.76 -16.57
C SER A 337 10.45 -3.00 -15.50
N ILE A 338 11.11 -2.41 -14.50
CA ILE A 338 10.45 -1.52 -13.52
C ILE A 338 9.86 -0.30 -14.24
N ILE A 339 10.67 0.38 -15.06
CA ILE A 339 10.24 1.58 -15.79
C ILE A 339 9.14 1.23 -16.80
N GLU A 340 9.28 0.11 -17.50
CA GLU A 340 8.25 -0.41 -18.41
C GLU A 340 6.93 -0.67 -17.68
N GLY A 341 6.99 -1.36 -16.53
CA GLY A 341 5.82 -1.68 -15.70
C GLY A 341 5.13 -0.43 -15.15
N LEU A 342 5.88 0.59 -14.74
CA LEU A 342 5.32 1.87 -14.31
C LEU A 342 4.60 2.59 -15.46
N ASN A 343 5.12 2.51 -16.69
CA ASN A 343 4.44 3.01 -17.88
C ASN A 343 3.14 2.25 -18.17
N MET A 344 3.13 0.91 -17.98
CA MET A 344 1.90 0.11 -18.12
C MET A 344 0.84 0.53 -17.09
N LEU A 345 1.23 0.77 -15.83
CA LEU A 345 0.33 1.26 -14.79
C LEU A 345 -0.24 2.63 -15.15
N ARG A 346 0.61 3.56 -15.60
CA ARG A 346 0.21 4.91 -16.02
C ARG A 346 -0.81 4.90 -17.16
N LYS A 347 -0.67 3.96 -18.10
CA LYS A 347 -1.59 3.79 -19.22
C LYS A 347 -2.86 3.01 -18.87
N GLY A 348 -3.00 2.48 -17.64
CA GLY A 348 -4.15 1.67 -17.21
C GLY A 348 -4.23 0.29 -17.87
N GLU A 349 -3.09 -0.25 -18.32
CA GLU A 349 -3.00 -1.54 -19.00
C GLU A 349 -3.02 -2.74 -18.05
N VAL A 350 -2.92 -2.48 -16.73
CA VAL A 350 -2.85 -3.51 -15.68
C VAL A 350 -4.14 -3.53 -14.87
N ARG A 351 -4.79 -4.69 -14.80
CA ARG A 351 -6.06 -4.85 -14.08
C ARG A 351 -6.10 -6.19 -13.34
N GLY A 352 -6.48 -6.15 -12.05
CA GLY A 352 -6.63 -7.35 -11.22
C GLY A 352 -5.33 -8.11 -10.97
N GLN A 353 -4.19 -7.49 -11.17
CA GLN A 353 -2.86 -8.04 -10.93
C GLN A 353 -1.93 -6.97 -10.37
N LYS A 354 -0.98 -7.39 -9.54
CA LYS A 354 0.14 -6.57 -9.07
C LYS A 354 1.38 -6.88 -9.89
N LEU A 355 2.02 -5.86 -10.47
CA LEU A 355 3.29 -6.02 -11.17
C LEU A 355 4.40 -6.21 -10.16
N VAL A 356 5.25 -7.21 -10.40
CA VAL A 356 6.39 -7.56 -9.54
C VAL A 356 7.63 -7.84 -10.38
N VAL A 357 8.79 -7.54 -9.82
CA VAL A 357 10.08 -7.67 -10.51
C VAL A 357 11.10 -8.30 -9.56
N LYS A 358 11.84 -9.30 -10.03
CA LYS A 358 13.03 -9.82 -9.34
C LYS A 358 14.21 -8.88 -9.55
N ILE A 359 14.90 -8.55 -8.48
CA ILE A 359 16.11 -7.74 -8.53
C ILE A 359 17.31 -8.65 -8.80
N PRO A 360 18.11 -8.38 -9.87
CA PRO A 360 19.30 -9.16 -10.19
C PRO A 360 20.29 -9.14 -9.03
N GLN A 361 20.80 -10.31 -8.67
CA GLN A 361 21.80 -10.51 -7.64
C GLN A 361 23.17 -10.66 -8.32
N ASN A 362 24.05 -9.68 -8.17
CA ASN A 362 25.44 -9.75 -8.67
C ASN A 362 26.32 -10.52 -7.67
#